data_99c67ca0c288ac5976fdf47f7134a8b3
#
_entry.id   99c67ca0c288ac5976fdf47f7134a8b3
#
_cell.length_a   1.000
_cell.length_b   1.000
_cell.length_c   1.000
_cell.angle_alpha   90.00
_cell.angle_beta   90.00
_cell.angle_gamma   90.00
#
_symmetry.space_group_name_H-M   'P 1'
#
loop_
_entity.id
_entity.type
_entity.pdbx_description
1 polymer ?
#
loop_
_entity_poly.entity_id
_entity_poly.type
_entity_poly.pdbx_seq_one_letter_code
_entity_poly.pdbx_strand_id
1 'polypeptide(L)'
;MISHMTYTSIYIHIPFCKHRCAYCDFNTYAGQKDSIPAYVNALIKEIEFIGHQSTNLPNYQTINTIFFGGGTPSLLSALQFDSILRALRAAFTFTADAEISIEANPGTISPDKLNRIREAGINRISFGVQSANTEELRMLERIHDFFIVIEAVSTARKAGFDNLNLDLIYGLPEQTLASWKTTLQRIVDLHPEHISAYALTLEHGTPFGRWSSKGLLPLPDPDLAAEMYEYAEEFLESKGYVHYEISNWAKANSEFRIQNSEFMCRHNLQYWHSLPYLAFGAGAHGYANGYRYSNALRIKTYIDRLTNSQSINLPFPLSPAAVNQHKQTLKDDMSEYMLNNLRLTNAGVAESDFRLRFGCGLLNAYPKEIEELIRNDLLEYSKTSEVYRLTKRGRLLGNQVFVKFV
;
A
#
# COMPACT_ATOMS: atom_id res chain seq x y z
N MET A 1 -15.07 19.63 -4.18
CA MET A 1 -13.99 20.65 -4.25
C MET A 1 -12.84 20.14 -3.39
N ILE A 2 -11.85 19.48 -3.99
CA ILE A 2 -10.60 19.19 -3.31
C ILE A 2 -9.88 20.54 -3.24
N SER A 3 -9.82 21.12 -2.04
CA SER A 3 -9.09 22.37 -1.83
C SER A 3 -7.64 22.19 -2.27
N HIS A 4 -7.06 23.18 -2.93
CA HIS A 4 -5.71 23.20 -3.50
C HIS A 4 -4.54 23.10 -2.47
N MET A 5 -4.72 22.43 -1.34
CA MET A 5 -3.61 22.06 -0.48
C MET A 5 -3.05 20.73 -0.97
N THR A 6 -2.00 20.79 -1.75
CA THR A 6 -1.21 19.62 -2.15
C THR A 6 -0.42 19.13 -0.94
N TYR A 7 -0.99 18.19 -0.21
CA TYR A 7 -0.23 17.44 0.79
C TYR A 7 0.66 16.41 0.10
N THR A 8 1.80 16.14 0.70
CA THR A 8 2.70 15.07 0.27
C THR A 8 2.64 13.92 1.26
N SER A 9 2.80 12.72 0.77
CA SER A 9 2.90 11.50 1.60
C SER A 9 4.33 11.01 1.66
N ILE A 10 4.64 10.23 2.69
CA ILE A 10 5.97 9.60 2.86
C ILE A 10 5.80 8.09 2.98
N TYR A 11 6.46 7.35 2.08
CA TYR A 11 6.65 5.91 2.21
C TYR A 11 8.05 5.60 2.74
N ILE A 12 8.15 4.72 3.73
CA ILE A 12 9.41 4.27 4.31
C ILE A 12 9.52 2.77 4.15
N HIS A 13 10.47 2.33 3.35
CA HIS A 13 10.72 0.92 3.13
C HIS A 13 11.65 0.36 4.19
N ILE A 14 11.21 -0.68 4.90
CA ILE A 14 11.99 -1.41 5.90
C ILE A 14 12.16 -2.84 5.39
N PRO A 15 13.32 -3.17 4.76
CA PRO A 15 13.48 -4.40 3.98
C PRO A 15 13.74 -5.66 4.82
N PHE A 16 13.63 -5.62 6.12
CA PHE A 16 13.99 -6.73 7.00
C PHE A 16 12.83 -7.65 7.26
N CYS A 17 13.07 -8.97 7.19
CA CYS A 17 12.15 -10.01 7.59
C CYS A 17 12.83 -11.00 8.54
N LYS A 18 12.05 -11.61 9.43
CA LYS A 18 12.50 -12.73 10.25
C LYS A 18 12.63 -14.00 9.40
N HIS A 19 11.65 -14.21 8.51
CA HIS A 19 11.58 -15.24 7.49
C HIS A 19 10.98 -14.62 6.21
N ARG A 20 11.48 -15.01 5.02
CA ARG A 20 10.91 -14.58 3.76
C ARG A 20 9.94 -15.63 3.26
N CYS A 21 8.66 -15.31 3.23
CA CYS A 21 7.60 -16.20 2.80
C CYS A 21 7.76 -16.62 1.33
N ALA A 22 7.33 -17.84 1.00
CA ALA A 22 7.54 -18.43 -0.33
C ALA A 22 6.82 -17.69 -1.48
N TYR A 23 5.76 -16.94 -1.19
CA TYR A 23 5.01 -16.14 -2.16
C TYR A 23 5.53 -14.71 -2.33
N CYS A 24 6.40 -14.22 -1.42
CA CYS A 24 6.71 -12.80 -1.30
C CYS A 24 7.66 -12.31 -2.39
N ASP A 25 7.21 -11.31 -3.17
CA ASP A 25 7.98 -10.65 -4.22
C ASP A 25 8.59 -9.30 -3.80
N PHE A 26 8.27 -8.81 -2.62
CA PHE A 26 8.80 -7.54 -2.14
C PHE A 26 10.32 -7.57 -1.95
N ASN A 27 10.95 -6.39 -2.06
CA ASN A 27 12.38 -6.22 -1.77
C ASN A 27 12.67 -6.46 -0.28
N THR A 28 12.81 -7.71 0.12
CA THR A 28 12.95 -8.12 1.51
C THR A 28 14.12 -9.07 1.73
N TYR A 29 14.72 -8.99 2.92
CA TYR A 29 15.90 -9.76 3.30
C TYR A 29 15.71 -10.40 4.68
N ALA A 30 15.82 -11.73 4.74
CA ALA A 30 15.90 -12.47 6.00
C ALA A 30 17.37 -12.59 6.47
N GLY A 31 17.57 -12.75 7.77
CA GLY A 31 18.91 -12.99 8.35
C GLY A 31 19.83 -11.76 8.40
N GLN A 32 19.34 -10.56 8.14
CA GLN A 32 20.16 -9.32 8.15
C GLN A 32 19.85 -8.37 9.32
N LYS A 33 19.37 -8.90 10.44
CA LYS A 33 18.97 -8.11 11.61
C LYS A 33 20.11 -7.19 12.12
N ASP A 34 21.34 -7.65 12.05
CA ASP A 34 22.50 -6.90 12.54
C ASP A 34 22.79 -5.63 11.71
N SER A 35 22.26 -5.55 10.49
CA SER A 35 22.35 -4.36 9.64
C SER A 35 21.35 -3.26 10.00
N ILE A 36 20.34 -3.55 10.83
CA ILE A 36 19.25 -2.60 11.15
C ILE A 36 19.80 -1.27 11.72
N PRO A 37 20.74 -1.23 12.69
CA PRO A 37 21.22 0.04 13.22
C PRO A 37 21.90 0.92 12.16
N ALA A 38 22.77 0.33 11.34
CA ALA A 38 23.44 1.04 10.24
C ALA A 38 22.43 1.50 9.17
N TYR A 39 21.43 0.68 8.88
CA TYR A 39 20.35 1.02 7.95
C TYR A 39 19.52 2.21 8.43
N VAL A 40 19.10 2.22 9.70
CA VAL A 40 18.33 3.32 10.30
C VAL A 40 19.14 4.63 10.27
N ASN A 41 20.43 4.58 10.55
CA ASN A 41 21.30 5.75 10.45
C ASN A 41 21.40 6.27 9.00
N ALA A 42 21.50 5.39 8.01
CA ALA A 42 21.49 5.78 6.61
C ALA A 42 20.12 6.36 6.18
N LEU A 43 19.03 5.77 6.64
CA LEU A 43 17.67 6.25 6.39
C LEU A 43 17.47 7.67 6.95
N ILE A 44 17.95 7.95 8.15
CA ILE A 44 17.90 9.29 8.76
C ILE A 44 18.68 10.29 7.90
N LYS A 45 19.88 9.94 7.42
CA LYS A 45 20.65 10.80 6.51
C LYS A 45 19.91 11.08 5.21
N GLU A 46 19.20 10.09 4.64
CA GLU A 46 18.38 10.30 3.44
C GLU A 46 17.26 11.29 3.71
N ILE A 47 16.54 11.14 4.83
CA ILE A 47 15.46 12.04 5.24
C ILE A 47 16.00 13.47 5.42
N GLU A 48 17.11 13.65 6.10
CA GLU A 48 17.76 14.95 6.31
C GLU A 48 18.17 15.59 4.96
N PHE A 49 18.76 14.79 4.05
CA PHE A 49 19.18 15.26 2.73
C PHE A 49 17.99 15.77 1.91
N ILE A 50 16.91 15.02 1.81
CA ILE A 50 15.71 15.41 1.05
C ILE A 50 14.96 16.55 1.76
N GLY A 51 14.88 16.53 3.09
CA GLY A 51 14.30 17.62 3.88
C GLY A 51 14.98 18.95 3.60
N HIS A 52 16.32 18.95 3.53
CA HIS A 52 17.08 20.15 3.19
C HIS A 52 16.82 20.65 1.77
N GLN A 53 16.72 19.75 0.79
CA GLN A 53 16.36 20.11 -0.59
C GLN A 53 14.96 20.69 -0.72
N SER A 54 14.00 20.20 0.09
CA SER A 54 12.59 20.62 0.02
C SER A 54 12.29 21.95 0.70
N THR A 55 13.25 22.57 1.42
CA THR A 55 13.04 23.80 2.20
C THR A 55 12.39 24.94 1.42
N ASN A 56 12.69 25.06 0.11
CA ASN A 56 12.13 26.07 -0.76
C ASN A 56 10.97 25.57 -1.64
N LEU A 57 10.40 24.41 -1.33
CA LEU A 57 9.36 23.76 -2.10
C LEU A 57 8.12 23.54 -1.21
N PRO A 58 7.28 24.57 -0.98
CA PRO A 58 6.20 24.52 0.01
C PRO A 58 5.22 23.36 -0.22
N ASN A 59 4.99 22.94 -1.45
CA ASN A 59 4.11 21.83 -1.81
C ASN A 59 4.60 20.47 -1.27
N TYR A 60 5.87 20.37 -0.87
CA TYR A 60 6.48 19.13 -0.36
C TYR A 60 6.84 19.21 1.13
N GLN A 61 6.45 20.29 1.80
CA GLN A 61 6.75 20.52 3.22
C GLN A 61 5.71 19.96 4.17
N THR A 62 4.44 19.87 3.74
CA THR A 62 3.35 19.42 4.59
C THR A 62 3.00 17.98 4.30
N ILE A 63 3.17 17.12 5.31
CA ILE A 63 2.95 15.68 5.23
C ILE A 63 1.64 15.32 5.92
N ASN A 64 0.77 14.61 5.20
CA ASN A 64 -0.51 14.12 5.72
C ASN A 64 -0.53 12.63 5.99
N THR A 65 0.37 11.84 5.37
CA THR A 65 0.49 10.41 5.67
C THR A 65 1.95 9.95 5.68
N ILE A 66 2.26 9.02 6.58
CA ILE A 66 3.53 8.28 6.61
C ILE A 66 3.21 6.80 6.69
N PHE A 67 3.84 6.00 5.84
CA PHE A 67 3.62 4.57 5.81
C PHE A 67 4.95 3.81 5.91
N PHE A 68 5.12 3.05 6.99
CA PHE A 68 6.25 2.14 7.17
C PHE A 68 5.84 0.76 6.62
N GLY A 69 6.43 0.37 5.49
CA GLY A 69 6.09 -0.87 4.79
C GLY A 69 7.31 -1.64 4.31
N GLY A 70 7.03 -2.69 3.52
CA GLY A 70 8.01 -3.45 2.75
C GLY A 70 8.25 -4.87 3.24
N GLY A 71 9.16 -5.09 4.17
CA GLY A 71 9.42 -6.38 4.79
C GLY A 71 8.55 -6.58 6.03
N THR A 72 9.13 -6.33 7.18
CA THR A 72 8.45 -6.39 8.48
C THR A 72 8.90 -5.20 9.32
N PRO A 73 8.34 -4.01 9.12
CA PRO A 73 8.73 -2.82 9.86
C PRO A 73 8.67 -2.99 11.37
N SER A 74 7.74 -3.80 11.87
CA SER A 74 7.64 -4.14 13.28
C SER A 74 8.85 -4.89 13.87
N LEU A 75 9.88 -5.21 13.09
CA LEU A 75 11.18 -5.68 13.60
C LEU A 75 12.04 -4.55 14.18
N LEU A 76 11.81 -3.31 13.78
CA LEU A 76 12.47 -2.16 14.38
C LEU A 76 12.09 -2.04 15.87
N SER A 77 13.04 -1.56 16.68
CA SER A 77 12.75 -1.19 18.07
C SER A 77 11.96 0.12 18.15
N ALA A 78 11.28 0.35 19.27
CA ALA A 78 10.57 1.60 19.51
C ALA A 78 11.50 2.84 19.45
N LEU A 79 12.75 2.71 19.91
CA LEU A 79 13.74 3.77 19.83
C LEU A 79 14.15 4.10 18.38
N GLN A 80 14.19 3.08 17.50
CA GLN A 80 14.48 3.30 16.08
C GLN A 80 13.33 4.03 15.39
N PHE A 81 12.08 3.66 15.68
CA PHE A 81 10.90 4.42 15.20
C PHE A 81 10.93 5.87 15.67
N ASP A 82 11.17 6.10 16.95
CA ASP A 82 11.26 7.44 17.52
C ASP A 82 12.36 8.27 16.85
N SER A 83 13.53 7.68 16.58
CA SER A 83 14.64 8.37 15.90
C SER A 83 14.27 8.76 14.46
N ILE A 84 13.62 7.86 13.70
CA ILE A 84 13.15 8.12 12.33
C ILE A 84 12.08 9.22 12.35
N LEU A 85 11.07 9.11 13.24
CA LEU A 85 9.99 10.09 13.34
C LEU A 85 10.48 11.47 13.77
N ARG A 86 11.50 11.54 14.65
CA ARG A 86 12.15 12.82 14.99
C ARG A 86 12.87 13.43 13.80
N ALA A 87 13.60 12.65 13.01
CA ALA A 87 14.23 13.15 11.78
C ALA A 87 13.20 13.67 10.78
N LEU A 88 12.08 12.96 10.61
CA LEU A 88 10.98 13.40 9.76
C LEU A 88 10.34 14.69 10.24
N ARG A 89 10.09 14.83 11.56
CA ARG A 89 9.53 16.07 12.13
C ARG A 89 10.49 17.27 12.08
N ALA A 90 11.78 17.01 12.06
CA ALA A 90 12.77 18.05 11.87
C ALA A 90 12.86 18.52 10.41
N ALA A 91 12.55 17.62 9.45
CA ALA A 91 12.63 17.88 8.02
C ALA A 91 11.33 18.39 7.41
N PHE A 92 10.17 18.01 7.98
CA PHE A 92 8.84 18.26 7.41
C PHE A 92 7.82 18.66 8.48
N THR A 93 6.80 19.41 8.06
CA THR A 93 5.64 19.74 8.90
C THR A 93 4.57 18.68 8.71
N PHE A 94 4.03 18.12 9.82
CA PHE A 94 2.93 17.17 9.75
C PHE A 94 1.60 17.88 9.94
N THR A 95 0.56 17.44 9.23
CA THR A 95 -0.80 17.85 9.55
C THR A 95 -1.17 17.35 10.95
N ALA A 96 -2.06 18.05 11.64
CA ALA A 96 -2.46 17.70 13.01
C ALA A 96 -3.09 16.30 13.10
N ASP A 97 -3.71 15.85 12.01
CA ASP A 97 -4.40 14.57 11.85
C ASP A 97 -3.62 13.58 10.97
N ALA A 98 -2.30 13.75 10.81
CA ALA A 98 -1.48 12.89 9.96
C ALA A 98 -1.69 11.40 10.26
N GLU A 99 -1.96 10.60 9.22
CA GLU A 99 -2.00 9.14 9.33
C GLU A 99 -0.56 8.60 9.34
N ILE A 100 -0.16 7.92 10.41
CA ILE A 100 1.14 7.27 10.52
C ILE A 100 0.92 5.77 10.68
N SER A 101 1.10 5.05 9.59
CA SER A 101 0.82 3.61 9.47
C SER A 101 2.09 2.77 9.60
N ILE A 102 1.95 1.58 10.19
CA ILE A 102 3.00 0.56 10.23
C ILE A 102 2.45 -0.79 9.77
N GLU A 103 3.19 -1.49 8.92
CA GLU A 103 2.98 -2.93 8.68
C GLU A 103 3.64 -3.75 9.80
N ALA A 104 2.91 -4.74 10.29
CA ALA A 104 3.36 -5.61 11.36
C ALA A 104 3.05 -7.08 11.08
N ASN A 105 4.00 -7.96 11.39
CA ASN A 105 3.67 -9.37 11.53
C ASN A 105 3.14 -9.62 12.95
N PRO A 106 2.00 -10.32 13.12
CA PRO A 106 1.39 -10.57 14.43
C PRO A 106 2.36 -11.10 15.48
N GLY A 107 3.31 -12.00 15.10
CA GLY A 107 4.31 -12.58 15.99
C GLY A 107 5.55 -11.70 16.29
N THR A 108 5.54 -10.39 15.95
CA THR A 108 6.71 -9.50 16.14
C THR A 108 6.43 -8.32 17.05
N ILE A 109 5.26 -8.25 17.64
CA ILE A 109 4.82 -7.17 18.54
C ILE A 109 4.85 -7.60 20.00
N SER A 110 4.89 -6.63 20.90
CA SER A 110 4.71 -6.81 22.33
C SER A 110 3.96 -5.61 22.93
N PRO A 111 3.31 -5.75 24.10
CA PRO A 111 2.61 -4.64 24.74
C PRO A 111 3.48 -3.39 24.91
N ASP A 112 4.69 -3.54 25.46
CA ASP A 112 5.63 -2.42 25.66
C ASP A 112 5.98 -1.73 24.32
N LYS A 113 6.26 -2.52 23.27
CA LYS A 113 6.56 -1.94 21.95
C LYS A 113 5.37 -1.17 21.39
N LEU A 114 4.16 -1.72 21.45
CA LEU A 114 2.97 -1.06 20.92
C LEU A 114 2.66 0.24 21.64
N ASN A 115 2.77 0.26 22.97
CA ASN A 115 2.60 1.49 23.75
C ASN A 115 3.60 2.57 23.29
N ARG A 116 4.88 2.23 23.21
CA ARG A 116 5.93 3.19 22.82
C ARG A 116 5.80 3.71 21.40
N ILE A 117 5.45 2.86 20.41
CA ILE A 117 5.25 3.34 19.04
C ILE A 117 3.98 4.18 18.90
N ARG A 118 2.96 3.88 19.73
CA ARG A 118 1.75 4.72 19.83
C ARG A 118 2.08 6.09 20.39
N GLU A 119 2.87 6.16 21.47
CA GLU A 119 3.38 7.40 22.07
C GLU A 119 4.26 8.19 21.08
N ALA A 120 5.05 7.52 20.23
CA ALA A 120 5.85 8.16 19.19
C ALA A 120 4.97 8.77 18.07
N GLY A 121 3.67 8.44 18.00
CA GLY A 121 2.69 9.02 17.10
C GLY A 121 2.20 8.09 15.99
N ILE A 122 2.60 6.82 15.98
CA ILE A 122 2.02 5.83 15.06
C ILE A 122 0.56 5.60 15.48
N ASN A 123 -0.39 5.76 14.54
CA ASN A 123 -1.83 5.74 14.85
C ASN A 123 -2.62 4.71 14.04
N ARG A 124 -1.99 3.99 13.11
CA ARG A 124 -2.60 2.91 12.32
C ARG A 124 -1.65 1.71 12.23
N ILE A 125 -2.19 0.48 12.38
CA ILE A 125 -1.42 -0.76 12.20
C ILE A 125 -2.09 -1.63 11.13
N SER A 126 -1.29 -2.17 10.21
CA SER A 126 -1.68 -3.22 9.27
C SER A 126 -1.04 -4.54 9.70
N PHE A 127 -1.85 -5.52 10.07
CA PHE A 127 -1.36 -6.85 10.39
C PHE A 127 -1.43 -7.78 9.17
N GLY A 128 -0.28 -8.31 8.76
CA GLY A 128 -0.21 -9.34 7.72
C GLY A 128 -0.69 -10.68 8.24
N VAL A 129 -1.99 -10.89 8.29
CA VAL A 129 -2.66 -12.12 8.76
C VAL A 129 -2.61 -13.20 7.70
N GLN A 130 -2.99 -12.89 6.49
CA GLN A 130 -3.05 -13.68 5.27
C GLN A 130 -4.20 -14.70 5.25
N SER A 131 -4.40 -15.48 6.29
CA SER A 131 -5.50 -16.44 6.44
C SER A 131 -5.81 -16.71 7.92
N ALA A 132 -7.01 -17.20 8.21
CA ALA A 132 -7.38 -17.78 9.51
C ALA A 132 -7.35 -19.33 9.52
N ASN A 133 -6.90 -19.95 8.43
CA ASN A 133 -6.74 -21.40 8.28
C ASN A 133 -5.29 -21.82 8.51
N THR A 134 -5.06 -22.78 9.37
CA THR A 134 -3.71 -23.24 9.76
C THR A 134 -2.93 -23.85 8.59
N GLU A 135 -3.58 -24.61 7.72
CA GLU A 135 -2.92 -25.25 6.58
C GLU A 135 -2.53 -24.23 5.51
N GLU A 136 -3.41 -23.22 5.27
CA GLU A 136 -3.10 -22.10 4.37
C GLU A 136 -1.91 -21.28 4.90
N LEU A 137 -1.87 -21.01 6.22
CA LEU A 137 -0.73 -20.32 6.85
C LEU A 137 0.58 -21.10 6.72
N ARG A 138 0.53 -22.43 6.88
CA ARG A 138 1.70 -23.30 6.68
C ARG A 138 2.16 -23.29 5.22
N MET A 139 1.24 -23.40 4.27
CA MET A 139 1.55 -23.29 2.83
C MET A 139 2.26 -21.97 2.52
N LEU A 140 1.76 -20.87 3.07
CA LEU A 140 2.35 -19.52 2.91
C LEU A 140 3.67 -19.34 3.68
N GLU A 141 4.15 -20.37 4.41
CA GLU A 141 5.32 -20.29 5.29
C GLU A 141 5.22 -19.16 6.34
N ARG A 142 4.00 -18.92 6.85
CA ARG A 142 3.81 -17.94 7.91
C ARG A 142 4.30 -18.48 9.26
N ILE A 143 4.97 -17.60 10.02
CA ILE A 143 5.56 -17.94 11.33
C ILE A 143 4.60 -17.78 12.50
N HIS A 144 3.33 -17.44 12.23
CA HIS A 144 2.26 -17.28 13.22
C HIS A 144 1.06 -18.16 12.85
N ASP A 145 0.24 -18.46 13.83
CA ASP A 145 -1.09 -19.02 13.68
C ASP A 145 -2.18 -17.98 13.97
N PHE A 146 -3.44 -18.37 13.87
CA PHE A 146 -4.55 -17.45 14.06
C PHE A 146 -4.73 -17.02 15.53
N PHE A 147 -4.28 -17.81 16.51
CA PHE A 147 -4.29 -17.38 17.93
C PHE A 147 -3.38 -16.19 18.15
N ILE A 148 -2.19 -16.20 17.54
CA ILE A 148 -1.26 -15.07 17.61
C ILE A 148 -1.87 -13.81 16.97
N VAL A 149 -2.73 -13.95 15.95
CA VAL A 149 -3.48 -12.83 15.37
C VAL A 149 -4.47 -12.24 16.38
N ILE A 150 -5.26 -13.08 17.06
CA ILE A 150 -6.20 -12.66 18.09
C ILE A 150 -5.48 -11.91 19.21
N GLU A 151 -4.37 -12.45 19.69
CA GLU A 151 -3.53 -11.80 20.71
C GLU A 151 -2.96 -10.45 20.22
N ALA A 152 -2.50 -10.40 18.97
CA ALA A 152 -1.96 -9.18 18.36
C ALA A 152 -3.01 -8.06 18.29
N VAL A 153 -4.21 -8.37 17.82
CA VAL A 153 -5.33 -7.43 17.74
C VAL A 153 -5.72 -6.95 19.15
N SER A 154 -5.89 -7.88 20.10
CA SER A 154 -6.21 -7.54 21.50
C SER A 154 -5.15 -6.64 22.12
N THR A 155 -3.86 -6.94 21.88
CA THR A 155 -2.74 -6.16 22.41
C THR A 155 -2.69 -4.77 21.79
N ALA A 156 -2.96 -4.63 20.49
CA ALA A 156 -3.02 -3.34 19.81
C ALA A 156 -4.18 -2.48 20.35
N ARG A 157 -5.36 -3.07 20.58
CA ARG A 157 -6.50 -2.37 21.20
C ARG A 157 -6.15 -1.86 22.60
N LYS A 158 -5.52 -2.68 23.44
CA LYS A 158 -5.08 -2.27 24.79
C LYS A 158 -4.04 -1.14 24.75
N ALA A 159 -3.23 -1.06 23.69
CA ALA A 159 -2.29 0.03 23.48
C ALA A 159 -2.92 1.31 22.87
N GLY A 160 -4.25 1.33 22.67
CA GLY A 160 -5.00 2.49 22.18
C GLY A 160 -4.96 2.68 20.66
N PHE A 161 -4.80 1.58 19.89
CA PHE A 161 -4.96 1.62 18.44
C PHE A 161 -6.43 1.37 18.07
N ASP A 162 -7.07 2.39 17.50
CA ASP A 162 -8.46 2.36 17.04
C ASP A 162 -8.60 2.22 15.52
N ASN A 163 -7.47 2.18 14.79
CA ASN A 163 -7.43 1.98 13.34
C ASN A 163 -6.52 0.80 13.03
N LEU A 164 -7.13 -0.39 12.88
CA LEU A 164 -6.44 -1.64 12.58
C LEU A 164 -6.87 -2.14 11.19
N ASN A 165 -5.89 -2.52 10.39
CA ASN A 165 -6.09 -3.25 9.16
C ASN A 165 -5.63 -4.70 9.32
N LEU A 166 -6.38 -5.64 8.71
CA LEU A 166 -6.02 -7.04 8.60
C LEU A 166 -5.86 -7.40 7.12
N ASP A 167 -4.63 -7.76 6.71
CA ASP A 167 -4.33 -8.16 5.34
C ASP A 167 -4.61 -9.64 5.13
N LEU A 168 -5.30 -9.99 4.06
CA LEU A 168 -5.68 -11.34 3.65
C LEU A 168 -5.20 -11.64 2.24
N ILE A 169 -4.98 -12.93 1.97
CA ILE A 169 -4.70 -13.43 0.62
C ILE A 169 -5.75 -14.51 0.31
N TYR A 170 -6.41 -14.38 -0.85
CA TYR A 170 -7.32 -15.38 -1.39
C TYR A 170 -6.81 -15.93 -2.73
N GLY A 171 -7.49 -16.95 -3.26
CA GLY A 171 -7.06 -17.63 -4.48
C GLY A 171 -5.75 -18.41 -4.26
N LEU A 172 -5.54 -18.94 -3.05
CA LEU A 172 -4.37 -19.78 -2.77
C LEU A 172 -4.52 -21.13 -3.49
N PRO A 173 -3.40 -21.79 -3.85
CA PRO A 173 -3.45 -23.19 -4.30
C PRO A 173 -4.25 -24.06 -3.32
N GLU A 174 -5.17 -24.88 -3.84
CA GLU A 174 -6.03 -25.78 -3.07
C GLU A 174 -6.98 -25.09 -2.06
N GLN A 175 -7.03 -23.75 -2.02
CA GLN A 175 -8.00 -23.04 -1.20
C GLN A 175 -9.43 -23.31 -1.69
N THR A 176 -10.35 -23.48 -0.77
CA THR A 176 -11.78 -23.65 -1.08
C THR A 176 -12.58 -22.39 -0.74
N LEU A 177 -13.72 -22.19 -1.41
CA LEU A 177 -14.65 -21.12 -1.05
C LEU A 177 -15.11 -21.23 0.43
N ALA A 178 -15.24 -22.45 0.94
CA ALA A 178 -15.65 -22.70 2.33
C ALA A 178 -14.59 -22.23 3.34
N SER A 179 -13.30 -22.49 3.05
CA SER A 179 -12.20 -21.99 3.91
C SER A 179 -12.08 -20.48 3.85
N TRP A 180 -12.27 -19.88 2.67
CA TRP A 180 -12.30 -18.43 2.51
C TRP A 180 -13.44 -17.77 3.30
N LYS A 181 -14.65 -18.30 3.20
CA LYS A 181 -15.82 -17.86 3.99
C LYS A 181 -15.53 -17.91 5.49
N THR A 182 -14.91 -18.99 5.96
CA THR A 182 -14.51 -19.14 7.37
C THR A 182 -13.46 -18.10 7.76
N THR A 183 -12.48 -17.84 6.91
CA THR A 183 -11.46 -16.81 7.15
C THR A 183 -12.11 -15.44 7.27
N LEU A 184 -12.96 -15.02 6.32
CA LEU A 184 -13.63 -13.72 6.37
C LEU A 184 -14.50 -13.55 7.62
N GLN A 185 -15.26 -14.59 8.03
CA GLN A 185 -16.07 -14.52 9.24
C GLN A 185 -15.19 -14.32 10.47
N ARG A 186 -14.11 -15.10 10.64
CA ARG A 186 -13.17 -14.97 11.77
C ARG A 186 -12.50 -13.61 11.82
N ILE A 187 -12.18 -13.02 10.67
CA ILE A 187 -11.59 -11.70 10.58
C ILE A 187 -12.57 -10.61 10.98
N VAL A 188 -13.82 -10.67 10.51
CA VAL A 188 -14.85 -9.71 10.88
C VAL A 188 -15.18 -9.78 12.38
N ASP A 189 -15.12 -10.97 12.98
CA ASP A 189 -15.34 -11.17 14.43
C ASP A 189 -14.25 -10.51 15.29
N LEU A 190 -13.09 -10.12 14.72
CA LEU A 190 -12.07 -9.30 15.39
C LEU A 190 -12.36 -7.80 15.33
N HIS A 191 -13.43 -7.41 14.64
CA HIS A 191 -13.90 -6.02 14.50
C HIS A 191 -12.81 -5.04 14.01
N PRO A 192 -12.05 -5.34 12.93
CA PRO A 192 -11.10 -4.37 12.38
C PRO A 192 -11.84 -3.19 11.74
N GLU A 193 -11.19 -2.03 11.67
CA GLU A 193 -11.70 -0.85 10.95
C GLU A 193 -11.45 -0.97 9.45
N HIS A 194 -10.48 -1.79 9.06
CA HIS A 194 -10.06 -1.93 7.67
C HIS A 194 -9.68 -3.38 7.37
N ILE A 195 -9.98 -3.83 6.16
CA ILE A 195 -9.64 -5.17 5.66
C ILE A 195 -9.05 -5.01 4.28
N SER A 196 -7.88 -5.62 4.05
CA SER A 196 -7.28 -5.77 2.72
C SER A 196 -7.39 -7.23 2.28
N ALA A 197 -7.84 -7.49 1.07
CA ALA A 197 -7.88 -8.83 0.50
C ALA A 197 -7.27 -8.81 -0.91
N TYR A 198 -6.19 -9.56 -1.07
CA TYR A 198 -5.41 -9.63 -2.30
C TYR A 198 -5.53 -11.01 -2.93
N ALA A 199 -5.76 -11.07 -4.25
CA ALA A 199 -5.61 -12.33 -4.98
C ALA A 199 -4.13 -12.72 -5.03
N LEU A 200 -3.83 -14.00 -4.79
CA LEU A 200 -2.46 -14.50 -4.92
C LEU A 200 -1.99 -14.39 -6.37
N THR A 201 -0.88 -13.69 -6.58
CA THR A 201 -0.16 -13.68 -7.86
C THR A 201 1.14 -14.48 -7.71
N LEU A 202 1.38 -15.40 -8.65
CA LEU A 202 2.58 -16.23 -8.66
C LEU A 202 3.70 -15.53 -9.43
N GLU A 203 4.56 -14.82 -8.73
CA GLU A 203 5.66 -14.08 -9.33
C GLU A 203 6.87 -14.99 -9.63
N HIS A 204 7.44 -14.91 -10.83
CA HIS A 204 8.53 -15.77 -11.30
C HIS A 204 9.76 -15.80 -10.38
N GLY A 205 10.07 -14.68 -9.72
CA GLY A 205 11.18 -14.53 -8.78
C GLY A 205 11.02 -15.27 -7.47
N THR A 206 9.80 -15.69 -7.12
CA THR A 206 9.47 -16.30 -5.83
C THR A 206 9.65 -17.83 -5.83
N PRO A 207 9.78 -18.47 -4.65
CA PRO A 207 9.69 -19.93 -4.56
C PRO A 207 8.38 -20.48 -5.15
N PHE A 208 7.23 -19.87 -4.87
CA PHE A 208 5.93 -20.28 -5.41
C PHE A 208 5.91 -20.25 -6.94
N GLY A 209 6.39 -19.18 -7.57
CA GLY A 209 6.48 -19.10 -9.02
C GLY A 209 7.38 -20.19 -9.62
N ARG A 210 8.52 -20.48 -8.97
CA ARG A 210 9.41 -21.57 -9.38
C ARG A 210 8.82 -22.96 -9.17
N TRP A 211 8.09 -23.20 -8.09
CA TRP A 211 7.42 -24.49 -7.85
C TRP A 211 6.28 -24.71 -8.83
N SER A 212 5.48 -23.69 -9.06
CA SER A 212 4.38 -23.74 -10.05
C SER A 212 4.89 -24.01 -11.46
N SER A 213 5.96 -23.32 -11.91
CA SER A 213 6.55 -23.54 -13.23
C SER A 213 7.11 -24.95 -13.44
N LYS A 214 7.39 -25.69 -12.33
CA LYS A 214 7.83 -27.09 -12.33
C LYS A 214 6.71 -28.09 -12.09
N GLY A 215 5.45 -27.65 -11.98
CA GLY A 215 4.30 -28.50 -11.67
C GLY A 215 4.28 -29.04 -10.23
N LEU A 216 5.08 -28.45 -9.31
CA LEU A 216 5.15 -28.84 -7.90
C LEU A 216 4.13 -28.10 -7.03
N LEU A 217 3.55 -27.03 -7.52
CA LEU A 217 2.50 -26.27 -6.89
C LEU A 217 1.38 -26.06 -7.93
N PRO A 218 0.11 -26.41 -7.65
CA PRO A 218 -0.98 -26.15 -8.56
C PRO A 218 -1.15 -24.63 -8.79
N LEU A 219 -1.59 -24.28 -10.00
CA LEU A 219 -1.95 -22.90 -10.31
C LEU A 219 -3.22 -22.52 -9.53
N PRO A 220 -3.32 -21.27 -9.04
CA PRO A 220 -4.58 -20.73 -8.58
C PRO A 220 -5.66 -20.87 -9.65
N ASP A 221 -6.86 -21.26 -9.25
CA ASP A 221 -8.02 -21.30 -10.12
C ASP A 221 -8.60 -19.87 -10.26
N PRO A 222 -8.57 -19.25 -11.46
CA PRO A 222 -9.02 -17.89 -11.64
C PRO A 222 -10.55 -17.72 -11.47
N ASP A 223 -11.35 -18.73 -11.82
CA ASP A 223 -12.80 -18.68 -11.67
C ASP A 223 -13.18 -18.76 -10.19
N LEU A 224 -12.52 -19.65 -9.44
CA LEU A 224 -12.69 -19.73 -7.98
C LEU A 224 -12.21 -18.45 -7.28
N ALA A 225 -11.11 -17.86 -7.74
CA ALA A 225 -10.63 -16.58 -7.20
C ALA A 225 -11.63 -15.44 -7.46
N ALA A 226 -12.29 -15.43 -8.63
CA ALA A 226 -13.35 -14.47 -8.92
C ALA A 226 -14.55 -14.68 -7.99
N GLU A 227 -15.01 -15.93 -7.79
CA GLU A 227 -16.10 -16.27 -6.85
C GLU A 227 -15.75 -15.85 -5.40
N MET A 228 -14.50 -16.04 -4.98
CA MET A 228 -14.02 -15.60 -3.67
C MET A 228 -14.06 -14.07 -3.51
N TYR A 229 -13.69 -13.34 -4.56
CA TYR A 229 -13.73 -11.89 -4.57
C TYR A 229 -15.17 -11.36 -4.50
N GLU A 230 -16.05 -11.88 -5.33
CA GLU A 230 -17.47 -11.50 -5.33
C GLU A 230 -18.14 -11.79 -3.98
N TYR A 231 -17.83 -12.96 -3.40
CA TYR A 231 -18.31 -13.28 -2.05
C TYR A 231 -17.76 -12.31 -1.00
N ALA A 232 -16.49 -11.93 -1.07
CA ALA A 232 -15.90 -10.97 -0.12
C ALA A 232 -16.58 -9.60 -0.24
N GLU A 233 -16.86 -9.12 -1.46
CA GLU A 233 -17.57 -7.86 -1.70
C GLU A 233 -18.95 -7.88 -1.03
N GLU A 234 -19.77 -8.88 -1.30
CA GLU A 234 -21.13 -9.00 -0.75
C GLU A 234 -21.13 -9.21 0.78
N PHE A 235 -20.25 -10.07 1.26
CA PHE A 235 -20.15 -10.37 2.68
C PHE A 235 -19.70 -9.17 3.50
N LEU A 236 -18.62 -8.50 3.10
CA LEU A 236 -18.08 -7.36 3.84
C LEU A 236 -19.05 -6.16 3.79
N GLU A 237 -19.73 -5.93 2.66
CA GLU A 237 -20.78 -4.91 2.57
C GLU A 237 -21.93 -5.22 3.56
N SER A 238 -22.34 -6.49 3.66
CA SER A 238 -23.38 -6.93 4.64
C SER A 238 -22.97 -6.71 6.09
N LYS A 239 -21.66 -6.64 6.37
CA LYS A 239 -21.07 -6.37 7.69
C LYS A 239 -20.77 -4.88 7.93
N GLY A 240 -21.17 -3.99 7.02
CA GLY A 240 -21.03 -2.55 7.15
C GLY A 240 -19.67 -2.01 6.72
N TYR A 241 -18.93 -2.72 5.88
CA TYR A 241 -17.72 -2.21 5.24
C TYR A 241 -18.04 -1.59 3.88
N VAL A 242 -17.35 -0.53 3.54
CA VAL A 242 -17.39 0.13 2.24
C VAL A 242 -16.21 -0.35 1.41
N HIS A 243 -16.49 -0.90 0.23
CA HIS A 243 -15.49 -1.25 -0.76
C HIS A 243 -15.07 0.01 -1.52
N TYR A 244 -13.93 0.61 -1.18
CA TYR A 244 -13.54 1.91 -1.71
C TYR A 244 -12.48 1.85 -2.82
N GLU A 245 -11.72 0.76 -2.89
CA GLU A 245 -10.80 0.44 -3.99
C GLU A 245 -10.66 -1.08 -4.14
N ILE A 246 -10.11 -1.57 -5.24
CA ILE A 246 -10.18 -2.97 -5.68
C ILE A 246 -9.88 -3.99 -4.57
N SER A 247 -8.91 -3.73 -3.70
CA SER A 247 -8.42 -4.70 -2.71
C SER A 247 -8.73 -4.32 -1.27
N ASN A 248 -9.42 -3.19 -1.01
CA ASN A 248 -9.56 -2.67 0.35
C ASN A 248 -10.99 -2.26 0.70
N TRP A 249 -11.37 -2.62 1.93
CA TRP A 249 -12.65 -2.30 2.56
C TRP A 249 -12.42 -1.58 3.86
N ALA A 250 -13.20 -0.52 4.11
CA ALA A 250 -13.15 0.25 5.34
C ALA A 250 -14.51 0.27 6.02
N LYS A 251 -14.56 0.20 7.34
CA LYS A 251 -15.79 0.23 8.11
C LYS A 251 -16.52 1.55 7.90
N ALA A 252 -17.82 1.50 7.57
CA ALA A 252 -18.64 2.68 7.38
C ALA A 252 -18.88 3.39 8.72
N ASN A 253 -18.93 4.72 8.71
CA ASN A 253 -19.43 5.49 9.87
C ASN A 253 -20.93 5.25 10.04
N SER A 254 -21.37 5.04 11.31
CA SER A 254 -22.70 4.58 11.67
C SER A 254 -23.85 5.53 11.31
N GLU A 255 -23.60 6.81 11.05
CA GLU A 255 -24.66 7.80 10.84
C GLU A 255 -25.02 8.06 9.39
N PHE A 256 -24.12 7.79 8.45
CA PHE A 256 -24.39 7.96 7.03
C PHE A 256 -23.70 6.83 6.27
N ARG A 257 -24.46 5.93 5.62
CA ARG A 257 -23.99 4.97 4.61
C ARG A 257 -23.42 5.70 3.36
N ILE A 258 -22.73 6.81 3.58
CA ILE A 258 -22.16 7.64 2.54
C ILE A 258 -20.71 7.21 2.34
N GLN A 259 -20.34 7.01 1.14
CA GLN A 259 -19.11 6.69 0.43
C GLN A 259 -17.75 7.15 1.04
N ASN A 260 -17.70 7.74 2.23
CA ASN A 260 -16.50 8.21 2.89
C ASN A 260 -16.43 7.59 4.29
N SER A 261 -15.53 6.64 4.47
CA SER A 261 -15.13 6.15 5.79
C SER A 261 -13.85 6.86 6.23
N GLU A 262 -13.81 7.30 7.48
CA GLU A 262 -12.59 7.84 8.12
C GLU A 262 -11.48 6.80 8.24
N PHE A 263 -11.81 5.50 8.06
CA PHE A 263 -10.89 4.37 8.15
C PHE A 263 -10.31 3.94 6.81
N MET A 264 -10.66 4.59 5.69
CA MET A 264 -9.97 4.38 4.42
C MET A 264 -8.49 4.72 4.59
N CYS A 265 -7.58 3.86 4.10
CA CYS A 265 -6.16 4.11 4.17
C CYS A 265 -5.80 5.36 3.35
N ARG A 266 -5.54 6.48 4.01
CA ARG A 266 -5.24 7.77 3.36
C ARG A 266 -3.96 7.68 2.54
N HIS A 267 -3.01 6.85 2.97
CA HIS A 267 -1.77 6.62 2.22
C HIS A 267 -2.03 5.90 0.89
N ASN A 268 -2.89 4.86 0.87
CA ASN A 268 -3.27 4.20 -0.39
C ASN A 268 -4.02 5.14 -1.32
N LEU A 269 -4.94 5.95 -0.79
CA LEU A 269 -5.66 6.96 -1.56
C LEU A 269 -4.73 7.98 -2.20
N GLN A 270 -3.60 8.33 -1.56
CA GLN A 270 -2.58 9.18 -2.15
C GLN A 270 -2.06 8.62 -3.49
N TYR A 271 -1.80 7.30 -3.52
CA TYR A 271 -1.38 6.62 -4.75
C TYR A 271 -2.50 6.60 -5.79
N TRP A 272 -3.72 6.22 -5.37
CA TRP A 272 -4.84 6.10 -6.29
C TRP A 272 -5.28 7.42 -6.90
N HIS A 273 -5.10 8.52 -6.21
CA HIS A 273 -5.31 9.88 -6.75
C HIS A 273 -4.10 10.43 -7.52
N SER A 274 -3.07 9.61 -7.74
CA SER A 274 -1.83 10.04 -8.43
C SER A 274 -1.23 11.33 -7.86
N LEU A 275 -1.25 11.44 -6.53
CA LEU A 275 -0.67 12.56 -5.80
C LEU A 275 0.81 12.29 -5.47
N PRO A 276 1.62 13.33 -5.27
CA PRO A 276 3.04 13.15 -5.01
C PRO A 276 3.32 12.47 -3.67
N TYR A 277 4.36 11.64 -3.65
CA TYR A 277 4.88 11.04 -2.44
C TYR A 277 6.40 10.87 -2.48
N LEU A 278 7.02 11.12 -1.34
CA LEU A 278 8.44 10.86 -1.12
C LEU A 278 8.63 9.42 -0.65
N ALA A 279 9.72 8.80 -1.08
CA ALA A 279 10.02 7.43 -0.69
C ALA A 279 11.46 7.32 -0.19
N PHE A 280 11.62 6.70 0.97
CA PHE A 280 12.89 6.51 1.66
C PHE A 280 13.17 5.04 1.92
N GLY A 281 14.44 4.67 1.91
CA GLY A 281 14.86 3.30 2.19
C GLY A 281 15.25 2.50 0.95
N ALA A 282 15.91 1.35 1.18
CA ALA A 282 16.42 0.49 0.12
C ALA A 282 15.29 -0.13 -0.72
N GLY A 283 15.29 0.13 -2.01
CA GLY A 283 14.26 -0.35 -2.94
C GLY A 283 12.95 0.44 -2.90
N ALA A 284 12.87 1.53 -2.16
CA ALA A 284 11.71 2.40 -2.15
C ALA A 284 11.52 3.09 -3.50
N HIS A 285 10.27 3.21 -3.94
CA HIS A 285 9.87 3.92 -5.16
C HIS A 285 9.10 5.18 -4.79
N GLY A 286 9.42 6.31 -5.42
CA GLY A 286 8.80 7.61 -5.16
C GLY A 286 8.31 8.30 -6.42
N TYR A 287 7.37 9.24 -6.22
CA TYR A 287 6.86 10.14 -7.24
C TYR A 287 6.72 11.55 -6.69
N ALA A 288 7.58 12.46 -7.09
CA ALA A 288 7.52 13.86 -6.69
C ALA A 288 8.23 14.77 -7.71
N ASN A 289 7.79 16.01 -7.81
CA ASN A 289 8.39 17.03 -8.69
C ASN A 289 8.53 16.58 -10.16
N GLY A 290 7.59 15.75 -10.64
CA GLY A 290 7.61 15.18 -11.99
C GLY A 290 8.63 14.06 -12.21
N TYR A 291 9.24 13.53 -11.14
CA TYR A 291 10.15 12.36 -11.23
C TYR A 291 9.51 11.11 -10.63
N ARG A 292 9.55 10.01 -11.37
CA ARG A 292 9.51 8.65 -10.84
C ARG A 292 10.93 8.22 -10.55
N TYR A 293 11.18 7.71 -9.36
CA TYR A 293 12.51 7.26 -8.97
C TYR A 293 12.46 6.03 -8.06
N SER A 294 13.57 5.30 -7.99
CA SER A 294 13.73 4.24 -7.02
C SER A 294 15.14 4.20 -6.43
N ASN A 295 15.22 3.78 -5.19
CA ASN A 295 16.46 3.63 -4.46
C ASN A 295 17.16 2.29 -4.74
N ALA A 296 18.45 2.22 -4.41
CA ALA A 296 19.23 0.99 -4.47
C ALA A 296 18.55 -0.13 -3.68
N LEU A 297 18.36 -1.29 -4.33
CA LEU A 297 17.65 -2.44 -3.75
C LEU A 297 18.40 -3.04 -2.56
N ARG A 298 19.73 -3.26 -2.72
CA ARG A 298 20.55 -3.96 -1.72
C ARG A 298 20.82 -3.06 -0.51
N ILE A 299 20.58 -3.58 0.70
CA ILE A 299 20.78 -2.91 1.98
C ILE A 299 22.21 -2.33 2.08
N LYS A 300 23.23 -3.14 1.77
CA LYS A 300 24.63 -2.65 1.82
C LYS A 300 24.88 -1.49 0.86
N THR A 301 24.43 -1.60 -0.38
CA THR A 301 24.59 -0.54 -1.40
C THR A 301 23.89 0.75 -0.97
N TYR A 302 22.69 0.63 -0.42
CA TYR A 302 21.92 1.77 0.11
C TYR A 302 22.69 2.48 1.22
N ILE A 303 23.19 1.73 2.23
CA ILE A 303 23.99 2.27 3.33
C ILE A 303 25.25 2.93 2.81
N ASP A 304 26.02 2.26 1.95
CA ASP A 304 27.29 2.76 1.42
C ASP A 304 27.10 4.09 0.66
N ARG A 305 26.04 4.20 -0.16
CA ARG A 305 25.73 5.41 -0.93
C ARG A 305 25.41 6.62 -0.04
N LEU A 306 24.73 6.42 1.05
CA LEU A 306 24.34 7.50 1.98
C LEU A 306 25.41 7.82 3.01
N THR A 307 26.34 6.89 3.25
CA THR A 307 27.44 7.10 4.22
C THR A 307 28.65 7.75 3.56
N ASN A 308 28.95 7.38 2.31
CA ASN A 308 30.17 7.78 1.61
C ASN A 308 29.95 8.89 0.58
N SER A 309 28.72 9.41 0.40
CA SER A 309 28.47 10.51 -0.53
C SER A 309 29.10 11.79 -0.03
N GLN A 310 30.03 12.30 -0.83
CA GLN A 310 30.44 13.70 -0.76
C GLN A 310 29.27 14.58 -1.24
N SER A 311 29.29 15.88 -0.93
CA SER A 311 28.23 16.85 -1.30
C SER A 311 27.89 16.79 -2.79
N ILE A 312 26.87 16.01 -3.14
CA ILE A 312 26.41 15.87 -4.52
C ILE A 312 25.16 16.77 -4.65
N ASN A 313 25.22 17.71 -5.59
CA ASN A 313 24.05 18.51 -5.93
C ASN A 313 23.11 17.69 -6.86
N LEU A 314 22.10 17.06 -6.28
CA LEU A 314 21.08 16.31 -7.00
C LEU A 314 19.77 17.14 -7.06
N PRO A 315 19.00 17.05 -8.16
CA PRO A 315 17.71 17.70 -8.20
C PRO A 315 16.73 17.01 -7.24
N PHE A 316 15.90 17.79 -6.54
CA PHE A 316 14.82 17.25 -5.74
C PHE A 316 13.85 16.45 -6.64
N PRO A 317 13.40 15.26 -6.24
CA PRO A 317 13.51 14.61 -4.92
C PRO A 317 14.59 13.51 -4.82
N LEU A 318 15.66 13.59 -5.60
CA LEU A 318 16.65 12.52 -5.69
C LEU A 318 17.67 12.61 -4.57
N SER A 319 17.85 11.51 -3.84
CA SER A 319 18.91 11.30 -2.85
C SER A 319 20.12 10.58 -3.47
N PRO A 320 21.28 10.53 -2.78
CA PRO A 320 22.39 9.67 -3.19
C PRO A 320 22.01 8.18 -3.32
N ALA A 321 20.94 7.73 -2.68
CA ALA A 321 20.45 6.36 -2.78
C ALA A 321 19.73 6.07 -4.10
N ALA A 322 19.23 7.09 -4.81
CA ALA A 322 18.50 6.91 -6.07
C ALA A 322 19.37 6.28 -7.16
N VAL A 323 18.87 5.24 -7.81
CA VAL A 323 19.56 4.49 -8.88
C VAL A 323 18.80 4.52 -10.20
N ASN A 324 17.48 4.65 -10.16
CA ASN A 324 16.63 4.82 -11.33
C ASN A 324 15.85 6.13 -11.17
N GLN A 325 15.74 6.84 -12.26
CA GLN A 325 14.94 8.07 -12.32
C GLN A 325 14.38 8.26 -13.72
N HIS A 326 13.16 8.70 -13.79
CA HIS A 326 12.49 9.05 -15.03
C HIS A 326 11.68 10.33 -14.80
N LYS A 327 11.90 11.32 -15.66
CA LYS A 327 11.07 12.53 -15.65
C LYS A 327 9.81 12.24 -16.45
N GLN A 328 8.67 12.28 -15.80
CA GLN A 328 7.37 11.99 -16.40
C GLN A 328 7.05 12.96 -17.54
N THR A 329 6.58 12.42 -18.65
CA THR A 329 5.93 13.17 -19.71
C THR A 329 4.45 13.34 -19.38
N LEU A 330 3.78 14.25 -20.10
CA LEU A 330 2.32 14.42 -19.95
C LEU A 330 1.57 13.11 -20.26
N LYS A 331 2.06 12.32 -21.23
CA LYS A 331 1.45 11.02 -21.57
C LYS A 331 1.62 10.03 -20.43
N ASP A 332 2.80 9.96 -19.81
CA ASP A 332 3.05 9.08 -18.67
C ASP A 332 2.12 9.46 -17.50
N ASP A 333 1.99 10.74 -17.19
CA ASP A 333 1.09 11.22 -16.12
C ASP A 333 -0.39 10.90 -16.40
N MET A 334 -0.85 11.03 -17.66
CA MET A 334 -2.21 10.64 -18.05
C MET A 334 -2.42 9.12 -17.90
N SER A 335 -1.47 8.30 -18.37
CA SER A 335 -1.51 6.84 -18.24
C SER A 335 -1.59 6.42 -16.78
N GLU A 336 -0.68 6.91 -15.93
CA GLU A 336 -0.69 6.60 -14.51
C GLU A 336 -1.94 7.09 -13.79
N TYR A 337 -2.47 8.25 -14.17
CA TYR A 337 -3.72 8.76 -13.62
C TYR A 337 -4.88 7.79 -13.91
N MET A 338 -4.98 7.26 -15.13
CA MET A 338 -6.00 6.27 -15.48
C MET A 338 -5.82 4.97 -14.69
N LEU A 339 -4.60 4.42 -14.66
CA LEU A 339 -4.31 3.17 -13.94
C LEU A 339 -4.64 3.27 -12.45
N ASN A 340 -4.32 4.39 -11.83
CA ASN A 340 -4.49 4.59 -10.41
C ASN A 340 -5.95 4.89 -10.04
N ASN A 341 -6.58 5.87 -10.68
CA ASN A 341 -7.92 6.31 -10.31
C ASN A 341 -9.01 5.28 -10.68
N LEU A 342 -8.83 4.48 -11.73
CA LEU A 342 -9.76 3.38 -12.04
C LEU A 342 -9.75 2.26 -10.99
N ARG A 343 -8.80 2.24 -10.07
CA ARG A 343 -8.83 1.31 -8.93
C ARG A 343 -9.88 1.71 -7.88
N LEU A 344 -10.26 2.97 -7.83
CA LEU A 344 -11.29 3.48 -6.92
C LEU A 344 -12.68 3.01 -7.38
N THR A 345 -13.33 2.17 -6.58
CA THR A 345 -14.58 1.49 -6.98
C THR A 345 -15.75 2.44 -7.16
N ASN A 346 -15.83 3.49 -6.34
CA ASN A 346 -16.91 4.46 -6.36
C ASN A 346 -16.49 5.81 -6.97
N ALA A 347 -15.29 6.29 -6.62
CA ALA A 347 -14.80 7.58 -7.09
C ALA A 347 -14.37 7.55 -8.56
N GLY A 348 -13.69 6.48 -8.99
CA GLY A 348 -13.26 6.32 -10.38
C GLY A 348 -12.48 7.53 -10.93
N VAL A 349 -12.63 7.79 -12.23
CA VAL A 349 -12.05 8.94 -12.95
C VAL A 349 -13.15 9.96 -13.25
N ALA A 350 -13.11 11.10 -12.58
CA ALA A 350 -14.01 12.22 -12.86
C ALA A 350 -13.52 13.00 -14.09
N GLU A 351 -14.43 13.25 -15.03
CA GLU A 351 -14.14 14.05 -16.24
C GLU A 351 -13.65 15.46 -15.89
N SER A 352 -14.21 16.08 -14.86
CA SER A 352 -13.82 17.40 -14.37
C SER A 352 -12.38 17.44 -13.87
N ASP A 353 -11.98 16.44 -13.08
CA ASP A 353 -10.65 16.35 -12.46
C ASP A 353 -9.59 16.06 -13.54
N PHE A 354 -9.89 15.16 -14.48
CA PHE A 354 -9.02 14.86 -15.60
C PHE A 354 -8.78 16.12 -16.46
N ARG A 355 -9.85 16.83 -16.78
CA ARG A 355 -9.79 18.08 -17.57
C ARG A 355 -9.01 19.17 -16.83
N LEU A 356 -9.24 19.34 -15.54
CA LEU A 356 -8.51 20.31 -14.72
C LEU A 356 -7.01 20.02 -14.70
N ARG A 357 -6.64 18.74 -14.58
CA ARG A 357 -5.24 18.31 -14.45
C ARG A 357 -4.49 18.37 -15.79
N PHE A 358 -5.13 17.96 -16.89
CA PHE A 358 -4.46 17.73 -18.17
C PHE A 358 -4.86 18.71 -19.30
N GLY A 359 -5.85 19.59 -19.07
CA GLY A 359 -6.30 20.59 -20.03
C GLY A 359 -7.14 20.04 -21.18
N CYS A 360 -7.48 18.75 -21.18
CA CYS A 360 -8.34 18.11 -22.20
C CYS A 360 -9.31 17.12 -21.55
N GLY A 361 -10.41 16.83 -22.24
CA GLY A 361 -11.38 15.83 -21.78
C GLY A 361 -10.86 14.40 -21.99
N LEU A 362 -11.38 13.45 -21.19
CA LEU A 362 -10.98 12.06 -21.22
C LEU A 362 -11.24 11.41 -22.60
N LEU A 363 -12.40 11.69 -23.20
CA LEU A 363 -12.74 11.19 -24.55
C LEU A 363 -11.87 11.82 -25.66
N ASN A 364 -11.21 12.94 -25.42
CA ASN A 364 -10.25 13.50 -26.38
C ASN A 364 -8.89 12.79 -26.26
N ALA A 365 -8.52 12.36 -25.04
CA ALA A 365 -7.27 11.66 -24.78
C ALA A 365 -7.33 10.17 -25.16
N TYR A 366 -8.44 9.49 -24.84
CA TYR A 366 -8.60 8.03 -24.97
C TYR A 366 -9.94 7.61 -25.62
N PRO A 367 -10.29 8.12 -26.83
CA PRO A 367 -11.60 7.88 -27.42
C PRO A 367 -11.89 6.41 -27.72
N LYS A 368 -10.90 5.69 -28.28
CA LYS A 368 -11.03 4.29 -28.70
C LYS A 368 -11.05 3.34 -27.52
N GLU A 369 -10.15 3.59 -26.57
CA GLU A 369 -9.98 2.80 -25.35
C GLU A 369 -11.27 2.82 -24.50
N ILE A 370 -11.83 4.01 -24.29
CA ILE A 370 -13.07 4.20 -23.53
C ILE A 370 -14.26 3.54 -24.23
N GLU A 371 -14.42 3.76 -25.54
CA GLU A 371 -15.50 3.14 -26.33
C GLU A 371 -15.42 1.61 -26.29
N GLU A 372 -14.22 1.05 -26.48
CA GLU A 372 -14.00 -0.40 -26.42
C GLU A 372 -14.32 -0.98 -25.05
N LEU A 373 -13.85 -0.34 -23.98
CA LEU A 373 -14.06 -0.81 -22.61
C LEU A 373 -15.53 -0.74 -22.19
N ILE A 374 -16.26 0.30 -22.58
CA ILE A 374 -17.70 0.41 -22.32
C ILE A 374 -18.47 -0.67 -23.11
N ARG A 375 -18.18 -0.86 -24.40
CA ARG A 375 -18.80 -1.88 -25.24
C ARG A 375 -18.60 -3.30 -24.69
N ASN A 376 -17.46 -3.56 -24.05
CA ASN A 376 -17.13 -4.87 -23.47
C ASN A 376 -17.61 -5.03 -22.01
N ASP A 377 -18.40 -4.09 -21.49
CA ASP A 377 -18.88 -4.07 -20.11
C ASP A 377 -17.76 -4.13 -19.05
N LEU A 378 -16.63 -3.47 -19.33
CA LEU A 378 -15.50 -3.36 -18.40
C LEU A 378 -15.44 -1.99 -17.71
N LEU A 379 -15.98 -0.96 -18.36
CA LEU A 379 -16.06 0.40 -17.88
C LEU A 379 -17.48 0.91 -17.98
N GLU A 380 -17.95 1.68 -17.01
CA GLU A 380 -19.22 2.38 -17.05
C GLU A 380 -19.04 3.88 -16.88
N TYR A 381 -19.96 4.66 -17.43
CA TYR A 381 -20.01 6.11 -17.27
C TYR A 381 -21.29 6.52 -16.55
N SER A 382 -21.13 7.16 -15.41
CA SER A 382 -22.25 7.77 -14.67
C SER A 382 -22.52 9.18 -15.17
N LYS A 383 -23.65 9.39 -15.85
CA LYS A 383 -24.05 10.72 -16.34
C LYS A 383 -24.32 11.72 -15.21
N THR A 384 -24.75 11.24 -14.05
CA THR A 384 -25.12 12.08 -12.90
C THR A 384 -23.90 12.67 -12.21
N SER A 385 -22.83 11.88 -12.10
CA SER A 385 -21.58 12.28 -11.43
C SER A 385 -20.45 12.62 -12.40
N GLU A 386 -20.62 12.39 -13.70
CA GLU A 386 -19.60 12.54 -14.76
C GLU A 386 -18.32 11.75 -14.47
N VAL A 387 -18.48 10.51 -13.99
CA VAL A 387 -17.40 9.64 -13.55
C VAL A 387 -17.34 8.37 -14.40
N TYR A 388 -16.15 7.98 -14.83
CA TYR A 388 -15.81 6.68 -15.39
C TYR A 388 -15.28 5.77 -14.30
N ARG A 389 -15.82 4.55 -14.18
CA ARG A 389 -15.37 3.56 -13.20
C ARG A 389 -15.47 2.14 -13.76
N LEU A 390 -14.75 1.23 -13.16
CA LEU A 390 -14.83 -0.18 -13.49
C LEU A 390 -16.22 -0.74 -13.13
N THR A 391 -16.80 -1.53 -14.04
CA THR A 391 -17.94 -2.40 -13.72
C THR A 391 -17.53 -3.51 -12.76
N LYS A 392 -18.45 -4.31 -12.22
CA LYS A 392 -18.09 -5.53 -11.46
C LYS A 392 -17.17 -6.43 -12.28
N ARG A 393 -17.52 -6.67 -13.55
CA ARG A 393 -16.68 -7.43 -14.48
C ARG A 393 -15.32 -6.77 -14.74
N GLY A 394 -15.30 -5.45 -14.87
CA GLY A 394 -14.07 -4.68 -15.05
C GLY A 394 -13.11 -4.80 -13.88
N ARG A 395 -13.60 -4.91 -12.65
CA ARG A 395 -12.74 -5.13 -11.47
C ARG A 395 -12.06 -6.50 -11.49
N LEU A 396 -12.77 -7.55 -11.87
CA LEU A 396 -12.20 -8.90 -12.03
C LEU A 396 -11.14 -8.96 -13.15
N LEU A 397 -11.32 -8.16 -14.19
CA LEU A 397 -10.44 -8.11 -15.37
C LEU A 397 -9.58 -6.84 -15.39
N GLY A 398 -9.28 -6.25 -14.25
CA GLY A 398 -8.60 -4.95 -14.12
C GLY A 398 -7.32 -4.82 -14.96
N ASN A 399 -6.49 -5.86 -15.00
CA ASN A 399 -5.26 -5.84 -15.81
C ASN A 399 -5.54 -5.69 -17.31
N GLN A 400 -6.66 -6.24 -17.83
CA GLN A 400 -7.07 -6.06 -19.23
C GLN A 400 -7.55 -4.63 -19.50
N VAL A 401 -8.09 -3.96 -18.50
CA VAL A 401 -8.47 -2.55 -18.60
C VAL A 401 -7.23 -1.66 -18.53
N PHE A 402 -6.37 -1.88 -17.54
CA PHE A 402 -5.21 -1.01 -17.29
C PHE A 402 -4.24 -0.99 -18.46
N VAL A 403 -4.00 -2.13 -19.11
CA VAL A 403 -3.07 -2.22 -20.27
C VAL A 403 -3.52 -1.35 -21.46
N LYS A 404 -4.79 -0.94 -21.54
CA LYS A 404 -5.29 -0.07 -22.63
C LYS A 404 -4.76 1.36 -22.52
N PHE A 405 -4.32 1.79 -21.35
CA PHE A 405 -3.88 3.16 -21.10
C PHE A 405 -2.35 3.33 -21.07
N VAL A 406 -1.58 2.26 -21.30
CA VAL A 406 -0.09 2.25 -21.26
C VAL A 406 0.53 2.47 -22.64
#